data_b58dde42ec8dae02ee901f28935e7d54
#
_entry.id   b58dde42ec8dae02ee901f28935e7d54
#
_cell.length_a   1.000
_cell.length_b   1.000
_cell.length_c   1.000
_cell.angle_alpha   90.00
_cell.angle_beta   90.00
_cell.angle_gamma   90.00
#
_symmetry.space_group_name_H-M   'P 1'
#
loop_
_entity.id
_entity.type
_entity.pdbx_description
1 polymer ?
#
loop_
_entity_poly.entity_id
_entity_poly.type
_entity_poly.pdbx_seq_one_letter_code
_entity_poly.pdbx_strand_id
1 'polypeptide(L)'
;SGEYEDAADSDIVIITSGMPRKAGQSRLELAQANVNILKDITPQIVKVAPNAIYIIVSNPVDVLTYVFHKISGLPERQIIGSGTILDTSRLQSVLAKRFRISPKNVHAHVYGEHGDSSFVPWSLVHIANNHVNVYRDSSPDRDRIKWDNENEYAGIEEYVRTSGGQVIK
;
A
#
# COMPACT_ATOMS: atom_id res chain seq x y z
N SER A 1 20.96 -1.92 15.75
CA SER A 1 19.93 -2.29 16.76
C SER A 1 20.18 -1.50 18.03
N GLY A 2 19.14 -1.03 18.66
CA GLY A 2 19.16 -0.20 19.85
C GLY A 2 17.97 -0.51 20.76
N GLU A 3 17.89 0.22 21.86
CA GLU A 3 16.76 0.18 22.78
C GLU A 3 15.70 1.21 22.37
N TYR A 4 14.53 1.23 23.03
CA TYR A 4 13.47 2.20 22.72
C TYR A 4 13.92 3.66 22.93
N GLU A 5 14.78 3.89 23.92
CA GLU A 5 15.36 5.20 24.27
C GLU A 5 16.17 5.81 23.11
N ASP A 6 16.76 4.99 22.25
CA ASP A 6 17.49 5.46 21.08
C ASP A 6 16.57 6.12 20.03
N ALA A 7 15.26 5.89 20.12
CA ALA A 7 14.26 6.52 19.27
C ALA A 7 13.80 7.90 19.81
N ALA A 8 14.33 8.37 20.94
CA ALA A 8 13.98 9.68 21.46
C ALA A 8 14.30 10.77 20.42
N ASP A 9 13.44 11.79 20.37
CA ASP A 9 13.55 12.92 19.43
C ASP A 9 13.48 12.56 17.94
N SER A 10 13.04 11.35 17.59
CA SER A 10 12.79 10.98 16.20
C SER A 10 11.63 11.79 15.60
N ASP A 11 11.82 12.30 14.39
CA ASP A 11 10.77 12.97 13.61
C ASP A 11 9.78 11.94 13.02
N ILE A 12 10.29 10.76 12.63
CA ILE A 12 9.51 9.69 12.00
C ILE A 12 9.86 8.35 12.63
N VAL A 13 8.83 7.59 12.96
CA VAL A 13 8.94 6.19 13.41
C VAL A 13 8.18 5.28 12.44
N ILE A 14 8.87 4.29 11.88
CA ILE A 14 8.29 3.34 10.94
C ILE A 14 8.09 2.00 11.65
N ILE A 15 6.85 1.53 11.74
CA ILE A 15 6.49 0.26 12.36
C ILE A 15 6.40 -0.82 11.27
N THR A 16 7.39 -1.70 11.26
CA THR A 16 7.48 -2.86 10.36
C THR A 16 7.42 -4.19 11.11
N SER A 17 7.27 -4.14 12.43
CA SER A 17 7.24 -5.34 13.30
C SER A 17 5.97 -6.15 13.05
N GLY A 18 6.13 -7.45 12.90
CA GLY A 18 5.03 -8.37 12.69
C GLY A 18 5.52 -9.76 12.31
N MET A 19 4.64 -10.74 12.43
CA MET A 19 4.92 -12.11 12.01
C MET A 19 4.49 -12.31 10.55
N PRO A 20 5.29 -13.01 9.74
CA PRO A 20 4.85 -13.45 8.42
C PRO A 20 3.80 -14.56 8.55
N ARG A 21 2.92 -14.68 7.55
CA ARG A 21 1.92 -15.73 7.50
C ARG A 21 2.58 -17.11 7.40
N LYS A 22 2.17 -18.03 8.27
CA LYS A 22 2.61 -19.43 8.24
C LYS A 22 1.68 -20.27 7.34
N ALA A 23 2.19 -21.37 6.82
CA ALA A 23 1.37 -22.34 6.09
C ALA A 23 0.22 -22.85 6.99
N GLY A 24 -1.00 -22.84 6.45
CA GLY A 24 -2.20 -23.25 7.18
C GLY A 24 -2.79 -22.22 8.15
N GLN A 25 -2.11 -21.10 8.39
CA GLN A 25 -2.60 -20.04 9.27
C GLN A 25 -3.68 -19.21 8.59
N SER A 26 -4.78 -18.98 9.28
CA SER A 26 -5.84 -18.09 8.81
C SER A 26 -5.40 -16.61 8.82
N ARG A 27 -6.07 -15.76 7.99
CA ARG A 27 -5.83 -14.31 8.02
C ARG A 27 -6.17 -13.69 9.38
N LEU A 28 -7.19 -14.21 10.06
CA LEU A 28 -7.63 -13.71 11.36
C LEU A 28 -6.62 -14.02 12.46
N GLU A 29 -6.08 -15.25 12.50
CA GLU A 29 -5.04 -15.63 13.47
C GLU A 29 -3.77 -14.79 13.29
N LEU A 30 -3.36 -14.53 12.04
CA LEU A 30 -2.24 -13.64 11.77
C LEU A 30 -2.51 -12.21 12.25
N ALA A 31 -3.70 -11.70 11.95
CA ALA A 31 -4.10 -10.36 12.38
C ALA A 31 -4.08 -10.23 13.91
N GLN A 32 -4.61 -11.22 14.63
CA GLN A 32 -4.60 -11.22 16.10
C GLN A 32 -3.18 -11.26 16.66
N ALA A 33 -2.29 -12.08 16.08
CA ALA A 33 -0.88 -12.15 16.50
C ALA A 33 -0.18 -10.79 16.34
N ASN A 34 -0.35 -10.15 15.18
CA ASN A 34 0.27 -8.86 14.90
C ASN A 34 -0.35 -7.71 15.71
N VAL A 35 -1.65 -7.76 16.00
CA VAL A 35 -2.30 -6.83 16.95
C VAL A 35 -1.69 -6.96 18.35
N ASN A 36 -1.41 -8.16 18.83
CA ASN A 36 -0.80 -8.36 20.14
C ASN A 36 0.62 -7.77 20.19
N ILE A 37 1.44 -8.02 19.15
CA ILE A 37 2.78 -7.40 19.01
C ILE A 37 2.67 -5.87 19.05
N LEU A 38 1.73 -5.31 18.32
CA LEU A 38 1.55 -3.86 18.27
C LEU A 38 1.12 -3.28 19.62
N LYS A 39 0.26 -3.99 20.37
CA LYS A 39 -0.14 -3.60 21.73
C LYS A 39 1.03 -3.54 22.70
N ASP A 40 2.00 -4.43 22.54
CA ASP A 40 3.20 -4.46 23.39
C ASP A 40 4.19 -3.35 23.04
N ILE A 41 4.36 -3.05 21.75
CA ILE A 41 5.32 -2.06 21.25
C ILE A 41 4.82 -0.62 21.45
N THR A 42 3.53 -0.36 21.16
CA THR A 42 2.99 0.99 21.05
C THR A 42 3.19 1.82 22.34
N PRO A 43 2.87 1.35 23.55
CA PRO A 43 3.06 2.15 24.75
C PRO A 43 4.52 2.55 24.99
N GLN A 44 5.45 1.68 24.62
CA GLN A 44 6.89 1.88 24.84
C GLN A 44 7.43 2.94 23.88
N ILE A 45 7.15 2.79 22.57
CA ILE A 45 7.68 3.71 21.57
C ILE A 45 7.03 5.10 21.64
N VAL A 46 5.73 5.18 21.92
CA VAL A 46 5.01 6.47 22.07
C VAL A 46 5.50 7.24 23.29
N LYS A 47 5.91 6.55 24.37
CA LYS A 47 6.47 7.20 25.55
C LYS A 47 7.77 7.93 25.27
N VAL A 48 8.62 7.41 24.38
CA VAL A 48 9.95 7.98 24.06
C VAL A 48 9.91 8.92 22.87
N ALA A 49 9.01 8.73 21.91
CA ALA A 49 8.88 9.57 20.72
C ALA A 49 7.45 10.13 20.53
N PRO A 50 6.90 10.90 21.51
CA PRO A 50 5.49 11.33 21.49
C PRO A 50 5.16 12.34 20.37
N ASN A 51 6.16 13.00 19.81
CA ASN A 51 6.00 14.01 18.77
C ASN A 51 6.24 13.49 17.35
N ALA A 52 6.69 12.23 17.21
CA ALA A 52 7.00 11.64 15.92
C ALA A 52 5.74 11.43 15.07
N ILE A 53 5.94 11.38 13.74
CA ILE A 53 4.97 10.84 12.79
C ILE A 53 5.18 9.34 12.70
N TYR A 54 4.14 8.57 12.93
CA TYR A 54 4.18 7.11 12.89
C TYR A 54 3.68 6.60 11.55
N ILE A 55 4.50 5.79 10.87
CA ILE A 55 4.14 5.14 9.60
C ILE A 55 3.99 3.64 9.86
N ILE A 56 2.77 3.13 9.71
CA ILE A 56 2.46 1.71 9.89
C ILE A 56 2.58 1.01 8.54
N VAL A 57 3.45 -0.01 8.48
CA VAL A 57 3.72 -0.79 7.27
C VAL A 57 3.36 -2.27 7.45
N SER A 58 3.35 -2.75 8.69
CA SER A 58 3.03 -4.14 9.03
C SER A 58 1.61 -4.53 8.62
N ASN A 59 1.43 -5.77 8.15
CA ASN A 59 0.15 -6.30 7.70
C ASN A 59 -0.58 -7.09 8.81
N PRO A 60 -1.94 -7.04 8.82
CA PRO A 60 -2.81 -6.29 7.91
C PRO A 60 -2.83 -4.79 8.22
N VAL A 61 -2.32 -3.98 7.29
CA VAL A 61 -1.94 -2.58 7.54
C VAL A 61 -3.10 -1.70 7.99
N ASP A 62 -4.28 -1.84 7.40
CA ASP A 62 -5.45 -1.02 7.74
C ASP A 62 -5.92 -1.31 9.16
N VAL A 63 -5.99 -2.58 9.54
CA VAL A 63 -6.33 -3.02 10.91
C VAL A 63 -5.29 -2.52 11.91
N LEU A 64 -4.01 -2.69 11.60
CA LEU A 64 -2.93 -2.30 12.51
C LEU A 64 -2.85 -0.78 12.67
N THR A 65 -3.08 -0.01 11.61
CA THR A 65 -3.16 1.46 11.67
C THR A 65 -4.31 1.91 12.58
N TYR A 66 -5.47 1.30 12.42
CA TYR A 66 -6.63 1.58 13.29
C TYR A 66 -6.34 1.23 14.75
N VAL A 67 -5.78 0.05 15.01
CA VAL A 67 -5.44 -0.39 16.37
C VAL A 67 -4.38 0.53 16.99
N PHE A 68 -3.33 0.87 16.24
CA PHE A 68 -2.30 1.80 16.69
C PHE A 68 -2.89 3.14 17.10
N HIS A 69 -3.78 3.71 16.29
CA HIS A 69 -4.48 4.95 16.60
C HIS A 69 -5.26 4.82 17.93
N LYS A 70 -5.98 3.72 18.13
CA LYS A 70 -6.80 3.53 19.34
C LYS A 70 -5.98 3.37 20.63
N ILE A 71 -4.82 2.76 20.57
CA ILE A 71 -4.01 2.47 21.77
C ILE A 71 -2.90 3.49 22.02
N SER A 72 -2.46 4.24 21.02
CA SER A 72 -1.39 5.23 21.15
C SER A 72 -1.83 6.50 21.89
N GLY A 73 -3.11 6.87 21.78
CA GLY A 73 -3.61 8.16 22.26
C GLY A 73 -3.13 9.37 21.46
N LEU A 74 -2.39 9.15 20.37
CA LEU A 74 -1.87 10.21 19.51
C LEU A 74 -2.97 10.77 18.59
N PRO A 75 -2.85 12.04 18.17
CA PRO A 75 -3.76 12.61 17.19
C PRO A 75 -3.60 11.96 15.82
N GLU A 76 -4.70 11.83 15.07
CA GLU A 76 -4.72 11.17 13.74
C GLU A 76 -3.66 11.71 12.77
N ARG A 77 -3.38 13.00 12.80
CA ARG A 77 -2.37 13.64 11.94
C ARG A 77 -0.93 13.13 12.13
N GLN A 78 -0.67 12.41 13.21
CA GLN A 78 0.63 11.78 13.48
C GLN A 78 0.68 10.31 13.03
N ILE A 79 -0.41 9.75 12.50
CA ILE A 79 -0.49 8.31 12.19
C ILE A 79 -0.82 8.13 10.72
N ILE A 80 0.04 7.42 10.01
CA ILE A 80 -0.09 7.14 8.58
C ILE A 80 0.01 5.63 8.38
N GLY A 81 -1.02 5.03 7.81
CA GLY A 81 -0.92 3.67 7.26
C GLY A 81 -0.34 3.71 5.86
N SER A 82 0.56 2.81 5.50
CA SER A 82 1.08 2.72 4.14
C SER A 82 0.00 2.34 3.11
N GLY A 83 -1.07 1.68 3.55
CA GLY A 83 -2.25 1.40 2.74
C GLY A 83 -1.90 0.81 1.37
N THR A 84 -2.45 1.39 0.33
CA THR A 84 -2.31 0.96 -1.06
C THR A 84 -1.15 1.63 -1.82
N ILE A 85 -0.17 2.23 -1.12
CA ILE A 85 0.99 2.88 -1.77
C ILE A 85 1.78 1.90 -2.64
N LEU A 86 2.03 0.69 -2.14
CA LEU A 86 2.75 -0.34 -2.88
C LEU A 86 1.94 -0.85 -4.09
N ASP A 87 0.64 -1.03 -3.93
CA ASP A 87 -0.27 -1.44 -5.00
C ASP A 87 -0.33 -0.35 -6.09
N THR A 88 -0.37 0.91 -5.69
CA THR A 88 -0.26 2.07 -6.59
C THR A 88 1.03 2.05 -7.41
N SER A 89 2.17 1.78 -6.76
CA SER A 89 3.46 1.68 -7.46
C SER A 89 3.49 0.52 -8.46
N ARG A 90 2.86 -0.60 -8.13
CA ARG A 90 2.68 -1.75 -9.05
C ARG A 90 1.82 -1.38 -10.24
N LEU A 91 0.66 -0.74 -10.00
CA LEU A 91 -0.21 -0.25 -11.06
C LEU A 91 0.52 0.69 -12.00
N GLN A 92 1.22 1.68 -11.46
CA GLN A 92 2.02 2.63 -12.26
C GLN A 92 3.09 1.92 -13.09
N SER A 93 3.77 0.92 -12.51
CA SER A 93 4.77 0.12 -13.23
C SER A 93 4.18 -0.69 -14.37
N VAL A 94 3.01 -1.32 -14.16
CA VAL A 94 2.31 -2.09 -15.20
C VAL A 94 1.89 -1.19 -16.35
N LEU A 95 1.24 -0.07 -16.04
CA LEU A 95 0.80 0.89 -17.05
C LEU A 95 1.98 1.51 -17.81
N ALA A 96 3.06 1.87 -17.11
CA ALA A 96 4.27 2.40 -17.73
C ALA A 96 4.90 1.42 -18.72
N LYS A 97 5.00 0.14 -18.37
CA LYS A 97 5.47 -0.93 -19.26
C LYS A 97 4.52 -1.10 -20.46
N ARG A 98 3.21 -1.08 -20.20
CA ARG A 98 2.20 -1.25 -21.24
C ARG A 98 2.26 -0.13 -22.29
N PHE A 99 2.36 1.11 -21.82
CA PHE A 99 2.42 2.29 -22.68
C PHE A 99 3.85 2.67 -23.11
N ARG A 100 4.87 1.94 -22.65
CA ARG A 100 6.30 2.19 -22.97
C ARG A 100 6.74 3.61 -22.60
N ILE A 101 6.32 4.08 -21.45
CA ILE A 101 6.63 5.41 -20.90
C ILE A 101 7.28 5.31 -19.54
N SER A 102 7.80 6.43 -19.05
CA SER A 102 8.27 6.52 -17.67
C SER A 102 7.11 6.39 -16.68
N PRO A 103 7.25 5.64 -15.58
CA PRO A 103 6.26 5.60 -14.50
C PRO A 103 5.91 6.98 -13.93
N LYS A 104 6.82 7.95 -14.03
CA LYS A 104 6.59 9.34 -13.61
C LYS A 104 5.47 10.04 -14.40
N ASN A 105 5.16 9.54 -15.59
CA ASN A 105 4.08 10.07 -16.44
C ASN A 105 2.76 9.32 -16.25
N VAL A 106 2.70 8.38 -15.30
CA VAL A 106 1.49 7.62 -14.98
C VAL A 106 0.89 8.17 -13.67
N HIS A 107 -0.26 8.80 -13.78
CA HIS A 107 -1.04 9.32 -12.66
C HIS A 107 -2.21 8.37 -12.40
N ALA A 108 -1.94 7.31 -11.68
CA ALA A 108 -2.87 6.26 -11.33
C ALA A 108 -2.68 5.87 -9.87
N HIS A 109 -3.78 5.59 -9.18
CA HIS A 109 -3.75 5.21 -7.78
C HIS A 109 -4.70 4.05 -7.53
N VAL A 110 -4.33 3.19 -6.59
CA VAL A 110 -5.20 2.15 -6.02
C VAL A 110 -5.82 2.72 -4.75
N TYR A 111 -7.11 2.51 -4.58
CA TYR A 111 -7.88 2.98 -3.42
C TYR A 111 -8.51 1.81 -2.67
N GLY A 112 -9.02 2.11 -1.48
CA GLY A 112 -9.65 1.15 -0.59
C GLY A 112 -8.67 0.50 0.37
N GLU A 113 -9.04 -0.64 0.89
CA GLU A 113 -8.23 -1.47 1.79
C GLU A 113 -7.04 -2.09 1.03
N HIS A 114 -5.90 -2.23 1.67
CA HIS A 114 -4.81 -3.06 1.14
C HIS A 114 -5.18 -4.53 1.22
N GLY A 115 -5.91 -5.03 0.23
CA GLY A 115 -6.46 -6.39 0.19
C GLY A 115 -7.40 -6.60 -0.99
N ASP A 116 -8.32 -7.55 -0.80
CA ASP A 116 -9.20 -8.04 -1.86
C ASP A 116 -10.26 -6.99 -2.29
N SER A 117 -10.55 -5.99 -1.45
CA SER A 117 -11.50 -4.92 -1.74
C SER A 117 -10.88 -3.66 -2.37
N SER A 118 -9.57 -3.67 -2.65
CA SER A 118 -8.92 -2.57 -3.36
C SER A 118 -9.42 -2.44 -4.79
N PHE A 119 -9.45 -1.22 -5.31
CA PHE A 119 -9.93 -0.93 -6.65
C PHE A 119 -9.15 0.23 -7.31
N VAL A 120 -9.22 0.30 -8.62
CA VAL A 120 -8.64 1.39 -9.42
C VAL A 120 -9.78 2.26 -9.96
N PRO A 121 -9.87 3.55 -9.60
CA PRO A 121 -10.83 4.46 -10.24
C PRO A 121 -10.34 4.85 -11.63
N TRP A 122 -10.61 4.03 -12.63
CA TRP A 122 -10.13 4.22 -13.99
C TRP A 122 -10.51 5.55 -14.63
N SER A 123 -11.60 6.14 -14.19
CA SER A 123 -12.02 7.50 -14.61
C SER A 123 -11.03 8.60 -14.16
N LEU A 124 -10.17 8.32 -13.20
CA LEU A 124 -9.15 9.24 -12.68
C LEU A 124 -7.73 8.89 -13.17
N VAL A 125 -7.58 7.85 -14.00
CA VAL A 125 -6.27 7.43 -14.50
C VAL A 125 -5.86 8.31 -15.69
N HIS A 126 -4.71 8.98 -15.56
CA HIS A 126 -4.14 9.83 -16.58
C HIS A 126 -2.72 9.38 -16.94
N ILE A 127 -2.42 9.46 -18.22
CA ILE A 127 -1.12 9.18 -18.81
C ILE A 127 -0.63 10.46 -19.51
N ALA A 128 0.50 11.00 -19.08
CA ALA A 128 1.05 12.25 -19.62
C ALA A 128 -0.03 13.36 -19.71
N ASN A 129 -0.79 13.57 -18.65
CA ASN A 129 -1.89 14.54 -18.51
C ASN A 129 -3.15 14.27 -19.35
N ASN A 130 -3.21 13.21 -20.12
CA ASN A 130 -4.42 12.79 -20.83
C ASN A 130 -5.10 11.64 -20.10
N HIS A 131 -6.43 11.61 -20.12
CA HIS A 131 -7.16 10.45 -19.63
C HIS A 131 -6.67 9.18 -20.34
N VAL A 132 -6.58 8.06 -19.62
CA VAL A 132 -5.98 6.82 -20.14
C VAL A 132 -6.57 6.37 -21.48
N ASN A 133 -7.88 6.50 -21.67
CA ASN A 133 -8.54 6.14 -22.93
C ASN A 133 -8.13 7.06 -24.08
N VAL A 134 -8.06 8.37 -23.81
CA VAL A 134 -7.64 9.37 -24.83
C VAL A 134 -6.18 9.14 -25.22
N TYR A 135 -5.30 8.92 -24.25
CA TYR A 135 -3.89 8.62 -24.50
C TYR A 135 -3.73 7.35 -25.34
N ARG A 136 -4.43 6.27 -24.97
CA ARG A 136 -4.43 5.02 -25.72
C ARG A 136 -4.83 5.23 -27.18
N ASP A 137 -5.96 5.91 -27.42
CA ASP A 137 -6.54 6.07 -28.76
C ASP A 137 -5.71 7.00 -29.65
N SER A 138 -4.99 7.94 -29.05
CA SER A 138 -4.09 8.88 -29.74
C SER A 138 -2.63 8.43 -29.83
N SER A 139 -2.27 7.34 -29.15
CA SER A 139 -0.89 6.86 -29.13
C SER A 139 -0.43 6.37 -30.50
N PRO A 140 0.79 6.73 -30.96
CA PRO A 140 1.39 6.17 -32.20
C PRO A 140 1.52 4.64 -32.15
N ASP A 141 1.60 4.06 -30.95
CA ASP A 141 1.71 2.62 -30.72
C ASP A 141 0.37 1.92 -30.47
N ARG A 142 -0.77 2.60 -30.69
CA ARG A 142 -2.11 2.07 -30.39
C ARG A 142 -2.36 0.68 -30.98
N ASP A 143 -1.90 0.42 -32.19
CA ASP A 143 -2.09 -0.87 -32.88
C ASP A 143 -1.26 -2.00 -32.26
N ARG A 144 -0.22 -1.65 -31.50
CA ARG A 144 0.63 -2.59 -30.74
C ARG A 144 0.14 -2.79 -29.30
N ILE A 145 -0.56 -1.79 -28.76
CA ILE A 145 -1.21 -1.84 -27.46
C ILE A 145 -2.56 -2.50 -27.66
N LYS A 146 -2.57 -3.82 -27.78
CA LYS A 146 -3.83 -4.58 -27.80
C LYS A 146 -4.55 -4.35 -26.47
N TRP A 147 -5.57 -3.54 -26.47
CA TRP A 147 -6.34 -3.14 -25.32
C TRP A 147 -7.81 -3.52 -25.51
N ASP A 148 -8.24 -4.57 -24.83
CA ASP A 148 -9.64 -4.91 -24.68
C ASP A 148 -10.16 -4.25 -23.39
N ASN A 149 -10.93 -3.17 -23.55
CA ASN A 149 -11.23 -2.21 -22.48
C ASN A 149 -11.71 -2.85 -21.17
N GLU A 150 -12.66 -3.78 -21.23
CA GLU A 150 -13.26 -4.32 -20.02
C GLU A 150 -12.39 -5.41 -19.37
N ASN A 151 -11.86 -6.31 -20.18
CA ASN A 151 -11.05 -7.43 -19.68
C ASN A 151 -9.66 -6.97 -19.25
N GLU A 152 -9.09 -5.96 -19.90
CA GLU A 152 -7.75 -5.47 -19.60
C GLU A 152 -7.71 -4.72 -18.26
N TYR A 153 -8.69 -3.88 -17.98
CA TYR A 153 -8.79 -3.22 -16.68
C TYR A 153 -8.91 -4.21 -15.54
N ALA A 154 -9.81 -5.18 -15.68
CA ALA A 154 -9.99 -6.24 -14.69
C ALA A 154 -8.71 -7.08 -14.52
N GLY A 155 -8.02 -7.41 -15.62
CA GLY A 155 -6.77 -8.16 -15.60
C GLY A 155 -5.63 -7.39 -14.90
N ILE A 156 -5.53 -6.08 -15.11
CA ILE A 156 -4.54 -5.24 -14.43
C ILE A 156 -4.85 -5.14 -12.93
N GLU A 157 -6.09 -4.94 -12.54
CA GLU A 157 -6.49 -4.90 -11.14
C GLU A 157 -6.17 -6.22 -10.44
N GLU A 158 -6.52 -7.33 -11.04
CA GLU A 158 -6.24 -8.66 -10.49
C GLU A 158 -4.74 -8.91 -10.36
N TYR A 159 -3.94 -8.55 -11.36
CA TYR A 159 -2.48 -8.63 -11.29
C TYR A 159 -1.93 -7.80 -10.12
N VAL A 160 -2.38 -6.56 -9.96
CA VAL A 160 -1.92 -5.67 -8.87
C VAL A 160 -2.28 -6.28 -7.52
N ARG A 161 -3.52 -6.75 -7.36
CA ARG A 161 -4.06 -7.34 -6.13
C ARG A 161 -3.32 -8.62 -5.72
N THR A 162 -2.97 -9.47 -6.69
CA THR A 162 -2.34 -10.77 -6.45
C THR A 162 -0.81 -10.73 -6.43
N SER A 163 -0.18 -9.63 -6.86
CA SER A 163 1.28 -9.49 -6.98
C SER A 163 2.03 -9.77 -5.67
N GLY A 164 1.46 -9.46 -4.52
CA GLY A 164 2.05 -9.76 -3.22
C GLY A 164 2.27 -11.25 -3.00
N GLY A 165 1.34 -12.10 -3.44
CA GLY A 165 1.45 -13.55 -3.34
C GLY A 165 2.46 -14.18 -4.31
N GLN A 166 2.84 -13.47 -5.38
CA GLN A 166 3.82 -13.95 -6.36
C GLN A 166 5.26 -13.74 -5.88
N VAL A 167 5.50 -12.78 -4.98
CA VAL A 167 6.83 -12.49 -4.43
C VAL A 167 7.21 -13.50 -3.33
N ILE A 168 6.23 -14.16 -2.71
CA ILE A 168 6.44 -15.10 -1.58
C ILE A 168 6.70 -16.54 -2.09
N LYS A 169 6.54 -16.82 -3.36
CA LYS A 169 6.88 -18.09 -4.01
C LYS A 169 8.34 -18.13 -4.46
#